data_92269e15c29bf2e6269e81e980c9819a
#
_entry.id   92269e15c29bf2e6269e81e980c9819a
#
_cell.length_a   1.000
_cell.length_b   1.000
_cell.length_c   1.000
_cell.angle_alpha   90.00
_cell.angle_beta   90.00
_cell.angle_gamma   90.00
#
_symmetry.space_group_name_H-M   'P 1'
#
loop_
_entity.id
_entity.type
_entity.pdbx_description
1 polymer ?
#
loop_
_entity_poly.entity_id
_entity_poly.type
_entity_poly.pdbx_seq_one_letter_code
_entity_poly.pdbx_strand_id
1 'polypeptide(L)'
;MDKNAIKKFAVWARTELIARVSLKGVEYGITEDNIEDANADSVGGKVLTSDEKKQRQALIAEINDKGYKQVMEEVAYTWFNRFSALRFMEVNGYLPSHVRVFTDEENNFKPQIITEAIHLDLDGLDMEKVYELKDAEKTEELYKYLLIVQCNALNKILPGMFQRLSDYTELLLPDNLLREGSVIQQMIELIPEDDWKDAVQIIGWLYQYYNTELNEFVYDGSYAREKIEKDYIPAATTIYTPDWAVHYMVENSLGRL
;
A
#
# COMPACT_ATOMS: atom_id res chain seq x y z
N MET A 1 -18.58 8.58 -9.92
CA MET A 1 -17.11 8.33 -9.80
C MET A 1 -16.34 9.44 -10.51
N ASP A 2 -15.57 10.21 -9.77
CA ASP A 2 -14.70 11.27 -10.32
C ASP A 2 -13.33 10.72 -10.71
N LYS A 3 -13.16 10.41 -12.00
CA LYS A 3 -11.89 9.88 -12.53
C LYS A 3 -10.74 10.86 -12.43
N ASN A 4 -11.00 12.18 -12.45
CA ASN A 4 -9.95 13.18 -12.33
C ASN A 4 -9.39 13.22 -10.90
N ALA A 5 -10.27 13.13 -9.89
CA ALA A 5 -9.86 13.02 -8.50
C ALA A 5 -9.02 11.76 -8.26
N ILE A 6 -9.47 10.62 -8.79
CA ILE A 6 -8.75 9.34 -8.70
C ILE A 6 -7.36 9.43 -9.37
N LYS A 7 -7.29 10.00 -10.59
CA LYS A 7 -6.01 10.19 -11.31
C LYS A 7 -5.06 11.08 -10.50
N LYS A 8 -5.57 12.23 -10.03
CA LYS A 8 -4.78 13.19 -9.24
C LYS A 8 -4.21 12.53 -7.99
N PHE A 9 -5.02 11.77 -7.27
CA PHE A 9 -4.56 11.04 -6.09
C PHE A 9 -3.51 9.98 -6.45
N ALA A 10 -3.78 9.11 -7.42
CA ALA A 10 -2.92 7.97 -7.74
C ALA A 10 -1.52 8.40 -8.20
N VAL A 11 -1.42 9.42 -9.08
CA VAL A 11 -0.14 9.97 -9.56
C VAL A 11 0.65 10.58 -8.40
N TRP A 12 -0.01 11.42 -7.59
CA TRP A 12 0.63 12.02 -6.42
C TRP A 12 1.07 10.97 -5.39
N ALA A 13 0.19 10.01 -5.08
CA ALA A 13 0.46 8.96 -4.09
C ALA A 13 1.65 8.08 -4.47
N ARG A 14 1.85 7.80 -5.77
CA ARG A 14 3.03 7.07 -6.26
C ARG A 14 4.32 7.78 -5.86
N THR A 15 4.45 9.06 -6.20
CA THR A 15 5.64 9.85 -5.90
C THR A 15 5.87 9.96 -4.39
N GLU A 16 4.81 10.26 -3.63
CA GLU A 16 4.87 10.39 -2.17
C GLU A 16 5.25 9.07 -1.50
N LEU A 17 4.65 7.94 -1.89
CA LEU A 17 4.97 6.64 -1.30
C LEU A 17 6.40 6.21 -1.58
N ILE A 18 6.90 6.38 -2.81
CA ILE A 18 8.30 6.10 -3.14
C ILE A 18 9.24 6.92 -2.24
N ALA A 19 8.96 8.22 -2.08
CA ALA A 19 9.75 9.08 -1.22
C ALA A 19 9.72 8.65 0.25
N ARG A 20 8.54 8.28 0.78
CA ARG A 20 8.38 7.84 2.18
C ARG A 20 9.01 6.48 2.45
N VAL A 21 8.86 5.52 1.53
CA VAL A 21 9.50 4.21 1.60
C VAL A 21 11.03 4.37 1.57
N SER A 22 11.54 5.23 0.67
CA SER A 22 12.98 5.52 0.60
C SER A 22 13.50 6.17 1.88
N LEU A 23 12.76 7.13 2.43
CA LEU A 23 13.10 7.74 3.72
C LEU A 23 13.14 6.71 4.86
N LYS A 24 12.20 5.75 4.85
CA LYS A 24 12.22 4.64 5.81
C LYS A 24 13.44 3.74 5.63
N GLY A 25 13.88 3.52 4.39
CA GLY A 25 15.14 2.81 4.09
C GLY A 25 16.36 3.47 4.73
N VAL A 26 16.43 4.81 4.72
CA VAL A 26 17.51 5.57 5.36
C VAL A 26 17.61 5.27 6.87
N GLU A 27 16.48 5.13 7.57
CA GLU A 27 16.47 4.78 9.00
C GLU A 27 17.12 3.42 9.29
N TYR A 28 17.15 2.55 8.28
CA TYR A 28 17.80 1.23 8.33
C TYR A 28 19.17 1.21 7.63
N GLY A 29 19.78 2.39 7.38
CA GLY A 29 21.10 2.52 6.78
C GLY A 29 21.15 2.07 5.32
N ILE A 30 20.06 2.24 4.58
CA ILE A 30 19.91 1.84 3.17
C ILE A 30 19.53 3.06 2.34
N THR A 31 20.45 3.47 1.46
CA THR A 31 20.24 4.54 0.47
C THR A 31 20.62 4.04 -0.92
N GLU A 32 20.32 4.82 -1.96
CA GLU A 32 20.72 4.48 -3.33
C GLU A 32 22.24 4.35 -3.48
N ASP A 33 22.99 5.23 -2.80
CA ASP A 33 24.45 5.33 -2.93
C ASP A 33 25.22 4.47 -1.92
N ASN A 34 24.59 4.09 -0.79
CA ASN A 34 25.27 3.40 0.28
C ASN A 34 24.34 2.48 1.07
N ILE A 35 24.82 1.29 1.36
CA ILE A 35 24.18 0.30 2.24
C ILE A 35 25.14 -0.02 3.36
N GLU A 36 24.74 0.24 4.61
CA GLU A 36 25.50 -0.15 5.78
C GLU A 36 25.55 -1.69 5.93
N ASP A 37 26.55 -2.19 6.68
CA ASP A 37 26.77 -3.63 6.86
C ASP A 37 25.45 -4.38 7.13
N ALA A 38 25.18 -5.41 6.31
CA ALA A 38 23.96 -6.22 6.41
C ALA A 38 23.81 -6.93 7.76
N ASN A 39 24.91 -7.19 8.46
CA ASN A 39 24.96 -7.87 9.76
C ASN A 39 25.04 -6.89 10.94
N ALA A 40 24.90 -5.59 10.71
CA ALA A 40 24.95 -4.59 11.78
C ALA A 40 23.91 -4.87 12.86
N ASP A 41 24.31 -4.81 14.12
CA ASP A 41 23.42 -4.93 15.27
C ASP A 41 22.66 -3.63 15.55
N SER A 42 23.18 -2.51 15.07
CA SER A 42 22.57 -1.19 15.20
C SER A 42 22.83 -0.35 13.95
N VAL A 43 21.87 0.51 13.61
CA VAL A 43 21.95 1.45 12.48
C VAL A 43 21.46 2.80 12.96
N GLY A 44 22.21 3.87 12.64
CA GLY A 44 21.81 5.24 13.03
C GLY A 44 21.60 5.42 14.54
N GLY A 45 22.23 4.59 15.39
CA GLY A 45 22.05 4.61 16.85
C GLY A 45 20.85 3.79 17.37
N LYS A 46 20.04 3.22 16.48
CA LYS A 46 18.94 2.32 16.83
C LYS A 46 19.46 0.88 16.87
N VAL A 47 19.26 0.17 17.99
CA VAL A 47 19.52 -1.27 18.09
C VAL A 47 18.37 -2.01 17.37
N LEU A 48 18.75 -2.91 16.45
CA LEU A 48 17.80 -3.67 15.67
C LEU A 48 17.33 -4.92 16.41
N THR A 49 16.02 -5.19 16.36
CA THR A 49 15.47 -6.46 16.84
C THR A 49 15.90 -7.63 15.94
N SER A 50 15.71 -8.85 16.41
CA SER A 50 16.01 -10.07 15.63
C SER A 50 15.27 -10.12 14.30
N ASP A 51 14.01 -9.66 14.30
CA ASP A 51 13.15 -9.67 13.11
C ASP A 51 13.51 -8.53 12.15
N GLU A 52 13.78 -7.32 12.67
CA GLU A 52 14.28 -6.21 11.86
C GLU A 52 15.61 -6.56 11.16
N LYS A 53 16.51 -7.29 11.82
CA LYS A 53 17.76 -7.77 11.19
C LYS A 53 17.49 -8.69 10.01
N LYS A 54 16.59 -9.67 10.18
CA LYS A 54 16.21 -10.60 9.10
C LYS A 54 15.55 -9.88 7.94
N GLN A 55 14.60 -9.00 8.24
CA GLN A 55 13.90 -8.20 7.22
C GLN A 55 14.87 -7.28 6.47
N ARG A 56 15.80 -6.64 7.19
CA ARG A 56 16.85 -5.80 6.61
C ARG A 56 17.78 -6.59 5.70
N GLN A 57 18.21 -7.78 6.11
CA GLN A 57 19.04 -8.66 5.28
C GLN A 57 18.31 -9.08 4.00
N ALA A 58 17.02 -9.42 4.10
CA ALA A 58 16.20 -9.73 2.93
C ALA A 58 16.06 -8.53 1.99
N LEU A 59 15.84 -7.32 2.54
CA LEU A 59 15.80 -6.08 1.76
C LEU A 59 17.11 -5.83 1.00
N ILE A 60 18.25 -5.98 1.68
CA ILE A 60 19.55 -5.79 1.05
C ILE A 60 19.79 -6.82 -0.07
N ALA A 61 19.37 -8.07 0.14
CA ALA A 61 19.48 -9.11 -0.88
C ALA A 61 18.64 -8.76 -2.13
N GLU A 62 17.40 -8.31 -1.96
CA GLU A 62 16.56 -7.87 -3.07
C GLU A 62 17.11 -6.64 -3.80
N ILE A 63 17.66 -5.67 -3.07
CA ILE A 63 18.31 -4.50 -3.67
C ILE A 63 19.52 -4.90 -4.50
N ASN A 64 20.32 -5.85 -4.03
CA ASN A 64 21.47 -6.36 -4.79
C ASN A 64 21.06 -7.13 -6.05
N ASP A 65 19.90 -7.77 -6.07
CA ASP A 65 19.37 -8.52 -7.22
C ASP A 65 18.70 -7.59 -8.25
N LYS A 66 17.80 -6.71 -7.79
CA LYS A 66 16.92 -5.91 -8.64
C LYS A 66 17.33 -4.44 -8.79
N GLY A 67 18.14 -3.93 -7.88
CA GLY A 67 18.47 -2.51 -7.77
C GLY A 67 17.56 -1.74 -6.81
N TYR A 68 18.14 -0.68 -6.23
CA TYR A 68 17.48 0.12 -5.19
C TYR A 68 16.15 0.73 -5.64
N LYS A 69 16.16 1.41 -6.80
CA LYS A 69 14.96 2.12 -7.31
C LYS A 69 13.80 1.17 -7.52
N GLN A 70 14.06 0.02 -8.13
CA GLN A 70 13.02 -0.96 -8.41
C GLN A 70 12.42 -1.51 -7.12
N VAL A 71 13.23 -1.86 -6.13
CA VAL A 71 12.73 -2.41 -4.86
C VAL A 71 11.90 -1.36 -4.10
N MET A 72 12.36 -0.09 -4.04
CA MET A 72 11.58 0.98 -3.39
C MET A 72 10.23 1.20 -4.10
N GLU A 73 10.20 1.13 -5.41
CA GLU A 73 8.97 1.25 -6.20
C GLU A 73 8.03 0.06 -5.99
N GLU A 74 8.53 -1.17 -5.97
CA GLU A 74 7.75 -2.38 -5.68
C GLU A 74 7.11 -2.33 -4.29
N VAL A 75 7.85 -1.86 -3.28
CA VAL A 75 7.32 -1.68 -1.91
C VAL A 75 6.26 -0.58 -1.86
N ALA A 76 6.54 0.57 -2.47
CA ALA A 76 5.58 1.69 -2.55
C ALA A 76 4.28 1.25 -3.23
N TYR A 77 4.38 0.54 -4.34
CA TYR A 77 3.25 -0.05 -5.05
C TYR A 77 2.46 -1.05 -4.20
N THR A 78 3.15 -1.87 -3.42
CA THR A 78 2.51 -2.82 -2.50
C THR A 78 1.67 -2.10 -1.45
N TRP A 79 2.19 -1.04 -0.84
CA TRP A 79 1.44 -0.24 0.13
C TRP A 79 0.29 0.54 -0.50
N PHE A 80 0.49 1.09 -1.70
CA PHE A 80 -0.60 1.73 -2.46
C PHE A 80 -1.78 0.80 -2.68
N ASN A 81 -1.51 -0.42 -3.14
CA ASN A 81 -2.56 -1.42 -3.39
C ASN A 81 -3.27 -1.83 -2.10
N ARG A 82 -2.54 -2.00 -1.01
CA ARG A 82 -3.12 -2.36 0.29
C ARG A 82 -4.00 -1.26 0.86
N PHE A 83 -3.55 -0.01 0.81
CA PHE A 83 -4.37 1.11 1.26
C PHE A 83 -5.64 1.25 0.41
N SER A 84 -5.52 1.12 -0.90
CA SER A 84 -6.67 1.16 -1.81
C SER A 84 -7.67 0.03 -1.53
N ALA A 85 -7.18 -1.19 -1.33
CA ALA A 85 -8.02 -2.34 -1.02
C ALA A 85 -8.69 -2.22 0.36
N LEU A 86 -7.94 -1.82 1.39
CA LEU A 86 -8.48 -1.59 2.73
C LEU A 86 -9.56 -0.51 2.71
N ARG A 87 -9.35 0.59 1.96
CA ARG A 87 -10.36 1.64 1.83
C ARG A 87 -11.62 1.14 1.15
N PHE A 88 -11.49 0.40 0.07
CA PHE A 88 -12.62 -0.21 -0.60
C PHE A 88 -13.39 -1.16 0.32
N MET A 89 -12.69 -2.03 1.05
CA MET A 89 -13.32 -2.96 2.00
C MET A 89 -13.98 -2.25 3.18
N GLU A 90 -13.35 -1.19 3.69
CA GLU A 90 -13.88 -0.37 4.78
C GLU A 90 -15.22 0.26 4.41
N VAL A 91 -15.26 0.95 3.25
CA VAL A 91 -16.47 1.67 2.80
C VAL A 91 -17.62 0.72 2.49
N ASN A 92 -17.32 -0.48 1.98
CA ASN A 92 -18.33 -1.48 1.61
C ASN A 92 -18.64 -2.49 2.73
N GLY A 93 -18.05 -2.34 3.92
CA GLY A 93 -18.31 -3.23 5.04
C GLY A 93 -17.77 -4.65 4.87
N TYR A 94 -16.71 -4.83 4.06
CA TYR A 94 -16.12 -6.13 3.76
C TYR A 94 -14.98 -6.53 4.70
N LEU A 95 -14.59 -5.64 5.62
CA LEU A 95 -13.60 -5.98 6.64
C LEU A 95 -14.17 -6.99 7.64
N PRO A 96 -13.50 -8.11 7.91
CA PRO A 96 -13.99 -9.13 8.85
C PRO A 96 -14.23 -8.62 10.26
N SER A 97 -13.45 -7.62 10.70
CA SER A 97 -13.60 -6.98 12.00
C SER A 97 -14.80 -6.03 12.08
N HIS A 98 -15.39 -5.65 10.94
CA HIS A 98 -16.39 -4.59 10.83
C HIS A 98 -15.96 -3.24 11.44
N VAL A 99 -14.66 -3.06 11.69
CA VAL A 99 -14.08 -1.84 12.25
C VAL A 99 -13.34 -1.08 11.15
N ARG A 100 -13.57 0.21 11.04
CA ARG A 100 -12.95 1.06 10.01
C ARG A 100 -11.47 1.29 10.34
N VAL A 101 -10.61 1.13 9.34
CA VAL A 101 -9.15 1.20 9.50
C VAL A 101 -8.57 2.59 9.24
N PHE A 102 -9.30 3.45 8.53
CA PHE A 102 -8.85 4.79 8.14
C PHE A 102 -9.75 5.91 8.66
N THR A 103 -11.03 5.64 8.84
CA THR A 103 -12.02 6.65 9.18
C THR A 103 -12.85 6.23 10.41
N ASP A 104 -13.67 7.17 10.88
CA ASP A 104 -14.81 6.87 11.74
C ASP A 104 -16.08 6.63 10.90
N GLU A 105 -17.22 6.43 11.55
CA GLU A 105 -18.51 6.17 10.89
C GLU A 105 -19.02 7.37 10.07
N GLU A 106 -18.56 8.58 10.40
CA GLU A 106 -18.90 9.82 9.72
C GLU A 106 -17.93 10.15 8.58
N ASN A 107 -17.02 9.21 8.24
CA ASN A 107 -15.97 9.38 7.24
C ASN A 107 -14.93 10.47 7.59
N ASN A 108 -14.79 10.86 8.83
CA ASN A 108 -13.68 11.70 9.25
C ASN A 108 -12.38 10.89 9.32
N PHE A 109 -11.24 11.53 9.08
CA PHE A 109 -9.91 10.90 9.24
C PHE A 109 -9.61 10.65 10.73
N LYS A 110 -10.27 9.65 11.28
CA LYS A 110 -10.12 9.15 12.66
C LYS A 110 -10.24 7.63 12.65
N PRO A 111 -9.13 6.89 12.47
CA PRO A 111 -9.17 5.45 12.36
C PRO A 111 -9.85 4.79 13.57
N GLN A 112 -11.04 4.23 13.37
CA GLN A 112 -11.81 3.55 14.41
C GLN A 112 -11.05 2.37 15.00
N ILE A 113 -10.19 1.72 14.20
CA ILE A 113 -9.36 0.61 14.64
C ILE A 113 -8.45 0.95 15.84
N ILE A 114 -8.08 2.22 16.01
CA ILE A 114 -7.28 2.66 17.17
C ILE A 114 -8.13 2.70 18.45
N THR A 115 -9.35 3.22 18.36
CA THR A 115 -10.25 3.33 19.51
C THR A 115 -10.76 1.96 19.93
N GLU A 116 -11.05 1.10 18.98
CA GLU A 116 -11.53 -0.26 19.18
C GLU A 116 -10.42 -1.29 19.40
N ALA A 117 -9.15 -0.89 19.46
CA ALA A 117 -7.99 -1.78 19.48
C ALA A 117 -8.06 -2.89 20.55
N ILE A 118 -8.63 -2.61 21.72
CA ILE A 118 -8.77 -3.56 22.84
C ILE A 118 -9.95 -4.53 22.67
N HIS A 119 -10.84 -4.28 21.71
CA HIS A 119 -12.03 -5.09 21.41
C HIS A 119 -11.91 -5.85 20.11
N LEU A 120 -10.81 -5.65 19.38
CA LEU A 120 -10.59 -6.29 18.09
C LEU A 120 -10.38 -7.79 18.26
N ASP A 121 -11.09 -8.56 17.44
CA ASP A 121 -10.82 -10.00 17.23
C ASP A 121 -10.22 -10.20 15.83
N LEU A 122 -8.89 -10.11 15.77
CA LEU A 122 -8.13 -10.32 14.55
C LEU A 122 -7.12 -11.44 14.74
N ASP A 123 -7.02 -12.29 13.73
CA ASP A 123 -6.05 -13.38 13.73
C ASP A 123 -4.62 -12.84 13.75
N GLY A 124 -3.84 -13.30 14.72
CA GLY A 124 -2.46 -12.85 14.93
C GLY A 124 -2.32 -11.54 15.72
N LEU A 125 -3.41 -11.00 16.26
CA LEU A 125 -3.36 -9.84 17.16
C LEU A 125 -2.78 -10.25 18.52
N ASP A 126 -1.69 -9.61 18.92
CA ASP A 126 -1.11 -9.74 20.26
C ASP A 126 -1.66 -8.62 21.16
N MET A 127 -2.52 -8.99 22.08
CA MET A 127 -3.16 -8.05 23.01
C MET A 127 -2.18 -7.47 24.01
N GLU A 128 -1.12 -8.17 24.40
CA GLU A 128 -0.10 -7.65 25.31
C GLU A 128 0.62 -6.47 24.65
N LYS A 129 0.98 -6.61 23.37
CA LYS A 129 1.57 -5.53 22.58
C LYS A 129 0.62 -4.36 22.37
N VAL A 130 -0.69 -4.61 22.19
CA VAL A 130 -1.71 -3.54 22.11
C VAL A 130 -1.74 -2.72 23.39
N TYR A 131 -1.78 -3.37 24.57
CA TYR A 131 -1.78 -2.68 25.85
C TYR A 131 -0.48 -1.93 26.07
N GLU A 132 0.68 -2.53 25.78
CA GLU A 132 2.00 -1.88 25.91
C GLU A 132 2.06 -0.58 25.10
N LEU A 133 1.66 -0.62 23.83
CA LEU A 133 1.70 0.56 22.96
C LEU A 133 0.69 1.63 23.36
N LYS A 134 -0.48 1.21 23.86
CA LYS A 134 -1.53 2.12 24.32
C LYS A 134 -1.14 2.81 25.63
N ASP A 135 -0.61 2.08 26.59
CA ASP A 135 -0.17 2.62 27.89
C ASP A 135 1.06 3.53 27.72
N ALA A 136 1.90 3.28 26.73
CA ALA A 136 3.02 4.12 26.35
C ALA A 136 2.62 5.35 25.52
N GLU A 137 1.33 5.55 25.22
CA GLU A 137 0.80 6.63 24.35
C GLU A 137 1.41 6.64 22.93
N LYS A 138 1.89 5.50 22.44
CA LYS A 138 2.51 5.34 21.13
C LYS A 138 1.47 5.09 20.04
N THR A 139 0.61 6.08 19.81
CA THR A 139 -0.56 5.95 18.92
C THR A 139 -0.17 5.59 17.47
N GLU A 140 0.88 6.20 16.92
CA GLU A 140 1.35 5.91 15.56
C GLU A 140 1.88 4.48 15.43
N GLU A 141 2.67 4.02 16.42
CA GLU A 141 3.20 2.66 16.43
C GLU A 141 2.07 1.63 16.60
N LEU A 142 1.10 1.90 17.46
CA LEU A 142 -0.11 1.10 17.61
C LEU A 142 -0.88 1.00 16.28
N TYR A 143 -1.10 2.13 15.62
CA TYR A 143 -1.80 2.17 14.35
C TYR A 143 -1.10 1.35 13.28
N LYS A 144 0.22 1.52 13.12
CA LYS A 144 1.03 0.73 12.18
C LYS A 144 0.94 -0.76 12.48
N TYR A 145 1.04 -1.14 13.75
CA TYR A 145 0.90 -2.53 14.18
C TYR A 145 -0.48 -3.10 13.80
N LEU A 146 -1.56 -2.38 14.09
CA LEU A 146 -2.93 -2.80 13.76
C LEU A 146 -3.15 -2.92 12.25
N LEU A 147 -2.60 -2.01 11.44
CA LEU A 147 -2.65 -2.10 9.97
C LEU A 147 -1.96 -3.36 9.45
N ILE A 148 -0.78 -3.69 9.99
CA ILE A 148 -0.04 -4.90 9.61
C ILE A 148 -0.83 -6.15 9.97
N VAL A 149 -1.36 -6.23 11.19
CA VAL A 149 -2.19 -7.36 11.62
C VAL A 149 -3.45 -7.49 10.76
N GLN A 150 -4.13 -6.39 10.45
CA GLN A 150 -5.29 -6.37 9.56
C GLN A 150 -4.95 -6.88 8.15
N CYS A 151 -3.84 -6.44 7.58
CA CYS A 151 -3.37 -6.93 6.27
C CYS A 151 -3.05 -8.43 6.32
N ASN A 152 -2.40 -8.90 7.39
CA ASN A 152 -2.05 -10.31 7.55
C ASN A 152 -3.29 -11.20 7.77
N ALA A 153 -4.29 -10.71 8.49
CA ALA A 153 -5.58 -11.41 8.66
C ALA A 153 -6.31 -11.58 7.31
N LEU A 154 -6.25 -10.56 6.45
CA LEU A 154 -6.85 -10.60 5.11
C LEU A 154 -6.13 -11.54 4.13
N ASN A 155 -4.90 -11.97 4.41
CA ASN A 155 -4.20 -12.95 3.59
C ASN A 155 -5.00 -14.26 3.40
N LYS A 156 -5.76 -14.69 4.42
CA LYS A 156 -6.59 -15.90 4.33
C LYS A 156 -7.74 -15.77 3.32
N ILE A 157 -8.23 -14.56 3.11
CA ILE A 157 -9.39 -14.26 2.25
C ILE A 157 -8.93 -13.87 0.85
N LEU A 158 -7.91 -13.03 0.75
CA LEU A 158 -7.38 -12.47 -0.49
C LEU A 158 -5.85 -12.65 -0.59
N PRO A 159 -5.34 -13.88 -0.71
CA PRO A 159 -3.90 -14.16 -0.66
C PRO A 159 -3.11 -13.49 -1.80
N GLY A 160 -3.74 -13.22 -2.95
CA GLY A 160 -3.09 -12.54 -4.07
C GLY A 160 -2.83 -11.05 -3.82
N MET A 161 -3.64 -10.40 -2.98
CA MET A 161 -3.54 -8.97 -2.68
C MET A 161 -2.83 -8.70 -1.35
N PHE A 162 -3.09 -9.55 -0.36
CA PHE A 162 -2.53 -9.44 0.98
C PHE A 162 -1.58 -10.61 1.25
N GLN A 163 -0.49 -10.70 0.49
CA GLN A 163 0.59 -11.63 0.85
C GLN A 163 1.09 -11.29 2.25
N ARG A 164 1.46 -12.33 3.03
CA ARG A 164 1.93 -12.12 4.40
C ARG A 164 3.08 -11.12 4.43
N LEU A 165 2.89 -10.07 5.24
CA LEU A 165 3.93 -9.14 5.60
C LEU A 165 4.79 -9.77 6.71
N SER A 166 5.75 -10.57 6.34
CA SER A 166 6.79 -11.07 7.25
C SER A 166 8.17 -10.73 6.72
N ASP A 167 8.21 -9.86 5.72
CA ASP A 167 9.39 -9.53 4.96
C ASP A 167 9.73 -8.03 5.08
N TYR A 168 10.68 -7.59 4.29
CA TYR A 168 11.14 -6.20 4.23
C TYR A 168 10.06 -5.18 3.87
N THR A 169 8.93 -5.59 3.32
CA THR A 169 7.80 -4.69 3.02
C THR A 169 7.20 -4.12 4.29
N GLU A 170 7.14 -4.92 5.36
CA GLU A 170 6.72 -4.46 6.70
C GLU A 170 7.71 -3.44 7.26
N LEU A 171 9.01 -3.72 7.14
CA LEU A 171 10.09 -2.84 7.61
C LEU A 171 9.99 -1.44 7.00
N LEU A 172 9.56 -1.36 5.74
CA LEU A 172 9.47 -0.14 4.96
C LEU A 172 8.07 0.51 4.97
N LEU A 173 7.17 0.10 5.89
CA LEU A 173 5.90 0.82 6.09
C LEU A 173 6.19 2.27 6.46
N PRO A 174 5.67 3.25 5.69
CA PRO A 174 5.89 4.66 5.96
C PRO A 174 5.50 5.07 7.38
N ASP A 175 6.20 6.05 7.92
CA ASP A 175 5.83 6.71 9.17
C ASP A 175 4.88 7.89 8.94
N ASN A 176 4.33 8.41 10.03
CA ASN A 176 3.42 9.56 10.03
C ASN A 176 2.13 9.33 9.22
N LEU A 177 1.59 8.13 9.28
CA LEU A 177 0.35 7.77 8.57
C LEU A 177 -0.87 8.53 9.11
N LEU A 178 -0.86 8.91 10.40
CA LEU A 178 -1.93 9.68 11.06
C LEU A 178 -1.78 11.20 10.89
N ARG A 179 -0.72 11.64 10.21
CA ARG A 179 -0.43 13.06 10.04
C ARG A 179 -1.29 13.70 8.96
N GLU A 180 -1.53 15.00 9.13
CA GLU A 180 -2.08 15.85 8.07
C GLU A 180 -1.17 15.80 6.82
N GLY A 181 -1.76 15.65 5.64
CA GLY A 181 -1.04 15.47 4.38
C GLY A 181 -0.51 14.05 4.13
N SER A 182 -0.80 13.08 5.01
CA SER A 182 -0.43 11.69 4.77
C SER A 182 -1.16 11.10 3.55
N VAL A 183 -0.60 10.02 2.99
CA VAL A 183 -1.21 9.34 1.83
C VAL A 183 -2.62 8.85 2.15
N ILE A 184 -2.86 8.39 3.39
CA ILE A 184 -4.19 7.93 3.83
C ILE A 184 -5.17 9.10 3.90
N GLN A 185 -4.79 10.22 4.53
CA GLN A 185 -5.66 11.40 4.60
C GLN A 185 -5.98 11.93 3.21
N GLN A 186 -4.99 12.08 2.35
CA GLN A 186 -5.20 12.57 0.99
C GLN A 186 -6.09 11.64 0.16
N MET A 187 -6.04 10.32 0.38
CA MET A 187 -6.95 9.37 -0.24
C MET A 187 -8.40 9.64 0.17
N ILE A 188 -8.64 9.91 1.45
CA ILE A 188 -9.97 10.19 2.00
C ILE A 188 -10.50 11.53 1.52
N GLU A 189 -9.66 12.56 1.48
CA GLU A 189 -10.05 13.93 1.12
C GLU A 189 -10.28 14.10 -0.40
N LEU A 190 -9.42 13.49 -1.22
CA LEU A 190 -9.48 13.67 -2.67
C LEU A 190 -10.52 12.79 -3.34
N ILE A 191 -10.79 11.60 -2.79
CA ILE A 191 -11.73 10.65 -3.39
C ILE A 191 -12.97 10.54 -2.49
N PRO A 192 -14.13 11.07 -2.91
CA PRO A 192 -15.36 11.00 -2.14
C PRO A 192 -15.75 9.56 -1.77
N GLU A 193 -16.29 9.35 -0.56
CA GLU A 193 -16.71 8.01 -0.11
C GLU A 193 -17.66 7.33 -1.07
N ASP A 194 -18.59 8.09 -1.66
CA ASP A 194 -19.56 7.56 -2.63
C ASP A 194 -18.91 6.97 -3.89
N ASP A 195 -17.70 7.38 -4.23
CA ASP A 195 -16.97 6.82 -5.35
C ASP A 195 -16.39 5.42 -5.06
N TRP A 196 -16.34 5.03 -3.78
CA TRP A 196 -15.91 3.70 -3.34
C TRP A 196 -17.06 2.72 -3.15
N LYS A 197 -18.31 3.21 -2.99
CA LYS A 197 -19.48 2.37 -2.72
C LYS A 197 -19.84 1.53 -3.94
N ASP A 198 -19.84 0.21 -3.76
CA ASP A 198 -20.15 -0.79 -4.80
C ASP A 198 -19.35 -0.64 -6.10
N ALA A 199 -18.27 0.14 -6.05
CA ALA A 199 -17.52 0.58 -7.22
C ALA A 199 -16.21 -0.23 -7.38
N VAL A 200 -16.30 -1.53 -7.61
CA VAL A 200 -15.11 -2.41 -7.83
C VAL A 200 -14.15 -1.84 -8.88
N GLN A 201 -14.67 -1.11 -9.85
CA GLN A 201 -13.90 -0.45 -10.91
C GLN A 201 -12.87 0.56 -10.39
N ILE A 202 -13.06 1.14 -9.20
CA ILE A 202 -12.13 2.13 -8.66
C ILE A 202 -10.73 1.56 -8.47
N ILE A 203 -10.63 0.28 -8.06
CA ILE A 203 -9.36 -0.41 -7.89
C ILE A 203 -8.61 -0.48 -9.22
N GLY A 204 -9.32 -0.81 -10.31
CA GLY A 204 -8.74 -0.82 -11.65
C GLY A 204 -8.27 0.55 -12.13
N TRP A 205 -9.05 1.61 -11.88
CA TRP A 205 -8.65 2.98 -12.21
C TRP A 205 -7.47 3.46 -11.39
N LEU A 206 -7.43 3.19 -10.08
CA LEU A 206 -6.29 3.49 -9.22
C LEU A 206 -5.02 2.82 -9.72
N TYR A 207 -5.10 1.53 -10.07
CA TYR A 207 -3.99 0.77 -10.63
C TYR A 207 -3.47 1.36 -11.95
N GLN A 208 -4.38 1.67 -12.88
CA GLN A 208 -4.02 2.26 -14.17
C GLN A 208 -3.37 3.65 -13.99
N TYR A 209 -3.96 4.50 -13.13
CA TYR A 209 -3.47 5.85 -12.94
C TYR A 209 -2.18 5.92 -12.13
N TYR A 210 -1.93 4.96 -11.25
CA TYR A 210 -0.63 4.84 -10.58
C TYR A 210 0.53 4.71 -11.58
N ASN A 211 0.31 4.04 -12.68
CA ASN A 211 1.31 3.82 -13.73
C ASN A 211 1.32 4.88 -14.84
N THR A 212 0.54 5.96 -14.71
CA THR A 212 0.36 6.96 -15.80
C THR A 212 1.69 7.56 -16.24
N GLU A 213 2.54 8.00 -15.31
CA GLU A 213 3.82 8.64 -15.65
C GLU A 213 4.77 7.68 -16.38
N LEU A 214 4.83 6.42 -15.96
CA LEU A 214 5.62 5.39 -16.64
C LEU A 214 5.03 5.07 -18.02
N ASN A 215 3.71 5.04 -18.15
CA ASN A 215 3.04 4.84 -19.42
C ASN A 215 3.32 6.00 -20.39
N GLU A 216 3.20 7.24 -19.93
CA GLU A 216 3.52 8.43 -20.72
C GLU A 216 5.00 8.42 -21.15
N PHE A 217 5.92 8.06 -20.26
CA PHE A 217 7.34 7.93 -20.59
C PHE A 217 7.61 6.88 -21.68
N VAL A 218 6.98 5.70 -21.59
CA VAL A 218 7.16 4.63 -22.59
C VAL A 218 6.65 5.04 -23.96
N TYR A 219 5.57 5.82 -24.03
CA TYR A 219 4.97 6.28 -25.28
C TYR A 219 5.45 7.67 -25.71
N ASP A 220 6.37 8.31 -25.00
CA ASP A 220 7.04 9.50 -25.46
C ASP A 220 7.83 9.22 -26.75
N GLY A 221 7.76 10.13 -27.71
CA GLY A 221 8.21 9.92 -29.07
C GLY A 221 9.68 9.49 -29.28
N SER A 222 10.53 9.66 -28.27
CA SER A 222 11.93 9.21 -28.26
C SER A 222 12.04 7.71 -27.90
N TYR A 223 11.33 7.26 -26.88
CA TYR A 223 11.38 5.89 -26.36
C TYR A 223 10.51 4.92 -27.17
N ALA A 224 9.39 5.39 -27.72
CA ALA A 224 8.45 4.56 -28.51
C ALA A 224 9.06 3.94 -29.80
N ARG A 225 10.27 4.33 -30.17
CA ARG A 225 11.00 3.78 -31.34
C ARG A 225 11.88 2.58 -30.99
N GLU A 226 12.08 2.32 -29.71
CA GLU A 226 12.93 1.24 -29.23
C GLU A 226 12.06 0.08 -28.70
N LYS A 227 12.68 -1.08 -28.48
CA LYS A 227 12.00 -2.21 -27.87
C LYS A 227 11.76 -1.90 -26.39
N ILE A 228 10.49 -1.95 -25.95
CA ILE A 228 10.12 -1.77 -24.56
C ILE A 228 10.85 -2.79 -23.69
N GLU A 229 11.59 -2.33 -22.70
CA GLU A 229 12.28 -3.17 -21.73
C GLU A 229 11.26 -3.90 -20.83
N LYS A 230 11.68 -5.05 -20.30
CA LYS A 230 10.82 -5.93 -19.51
C LYS A 230 10.13 -5.22 -18.34
N ASP A 231 10.84 -4.31 -17.69
CA ASP A 231 10.37 -3.61 -16.49
C ASP A 231 9.29 -2.56 -16.79
N TYR A 232 9.22 -2.07 -18.04
CA TYR A 232 8.20 -1.13 -18.50
C TYR A 232 6.98 -1.81 -19.16
N ILE A 233 7.01 -3.14 -19.40
CA ILE A 233 5.89 -3.85 -20.01
C ILE A 233 4.59 -3.67 -19.21
N PRO A 234 4.57 -3.80 -17.86
CA PRO A 234 3.36 -3.58 -17.09
C PRO A 234 2.78 -2.17 -17.29
N ALA A 235 3.61 -1.15 -17.24
CA ALA A 235 3.17 0.24 -17.45
C ALA A 235 2.62 0.47 -18.86
N ALA A 236 3.24 -0.15 -19.88
CA ALA A 236 2.84 -0.02 -21.27
C ALA A 236 1.52 -0.74 -21.60
N THR A 237 1.22 -1.83 -20.90
CA THR A 237 0.11 -2.74 -21.25
C THR A 237 -1.06 -2.69 -20.29
N THR A 238 -0.91 -2.06 -19.12
CA THR A 238 -1.98 -1.97 -18.12
C THR A 238 -3.04 -0.97 -18.56
N ILE A 239 -4.12 -1.48 -19.12
CA ILE A 239 -5.31 -0.72 -19.48
C ILE A 239 -6.50 -1.37 -18.78
N TYR A 240 -7.21 -0.60 -17.96
CA TYR A 240 -8.42 -1.07 -17.32
C TYR A 240 -9.58 -1.14 -18.33
N THR A 241 -10.19 -2.32 -18.45
CA THR A 241 -11.30 -2.53 -19.39
C THR A 241 -12.54 -1.78 -18.87
N PRO A 242 -13.12 -0.85 -19.66
CA PRO A 242 -14.32 -0.13 -19.24
C PRO A 242 -15.50 -1.07 -18.97
N ASP A 243 -16.33 -0.72 -17.99
CA ASP A 243 -17.48 -1.52 -17.56
C ASP A 243 -18.43 -1.91 -18.70
N TRP A 244 -18.76 -0.97 -19.59
CA TRP A 244 -19.60 -1.24 -20.75
C TRP A 244 -19.07 -2.35 -21.66
N ALA A 245 -17.73 -2.45 -21.81
CA ALA A 245 -17.11 -3.48 -22.62
C ALA A 245 -17.20 -4.85 -21.93
N VAL A 246 -17.02 -4.88 -20.58
CA VAL A 246 -17.17 -6.11 -19.80
C VAL A 246 -18.62 -6.58 -19.84
N HIS A 247 -19.59 -5.69 -19.62
CA HIS A 247 -21.01 -5.99 -19.78
C HIS A 247 -21.35 -6.56 -21.17
N TYR A 248 -20.89 -5.89 -22.23
CA TYR A 248 -21.11 -6.35 -23.58
C TYR A 248 -20.55 -7.76 -23.81
N MET A 249 -19.33 -8.03 -23.34
CA MET A 249 -18.72 -9.35 -23.48
C MET A 249 -19.50 -10.44 -22.71
N VAL A 250 -19.87 -10.17 -21.47
CA VAL A 250 -20.61 -11.12 -20.62
C VAL A 250 -22.00 -11.40 -21.17
N GLU A 251 -22.78 -10.37 -21.54
CA GLU A 251 -24.11 -10.51 -22.08
C GLU A 251 -24.13 -11.25 -23.43
N ASN A 252 -23.12 -11.03 -24.27
CA ASN A 252 -23.04 -11.69 -25.59
C ASN A 252 -22.34 -13.06 -25.56
N SER A 253 -21.86 -13.52 -24.42
CA SER A 253 -21.31 -14.88 -24.22
C SER A 253 -22.20 -15.69 -23.28
N LEU A 254 -22.04 -15.47 -21.97
CA LEU A 254 -22.76 -16.22 -20.92
C LEU A 254 -24.26 -15.90 -20.89
N GLY A 255 -24.65 -14.66 -21.17
CA GLY A 255 -26.05 -14.24 -21.16
C GLY A 255 -26.88 -14.79 -22.34
N ARG A 256 -26.25 -15.44 -23.31
CA ARG A 256 -26.92 -16.11 -24.44
C ARG A 256 -26.96 -17.64 -24.32
N LEU A 257 -26.40 -18.19 -23.25
CA LEU A 257 -26.47 -19.62 -22.90
C LEU A 257 -27.73 -19.90 -22.12
#